data_d86d1101ac46d0104d61fe24c478a740
#
_entry.id   d86d1101ac46d0104d61fe24c478a740
#
_cell.length_a   1.000
_cell.length_b   1.000
_cell.length_c   1.000
_cell.angle_alpha   90.00
_cell.angle_beta   90.00
_cell.angle_gamma   90.00
#
_symmetry.space_group_name_H-M   'P 1'
#
loop_
_entity.id
_entity.type
_entity.pdbx_description
1 polymer ?
#
loop_
_entity_poly.entity_id
_entity_poly.type
_entity_poly.pdbx_seq_one_letter_code
_entity_poly.pdbx_strand_id
1 'polypeptide(L)'
;MQFGMPTLIENKTLNDNIALCSRLGLKFIELNMNFPEYQLDKLEETDIFIKAAEQAHIYYTIHLDENLNIADFNSLVSEAYLETVRRTIEVAKKLLPLRDKYGDQTQPLTLNMHMNHGIYITLPDRKVQMYDRDFDTYMKSFAHFRDCCEKWIGDADIKIVVENTDGFRDYEKKAIEFLLESPDFDLTWDIGHSKAIGEKDVPFIKSHVDRLIHFHIHDGSENPPKNHLALGDGEIDLNDRLQLAKSRNARCVLETKTIEALEKSVTYLKKSDGYI
;
A
#
# COMPACT_ATOMS: atom_id res chain seq x y z
N MET A 1 -4.08 16.08 3.92
CA MET A 1 -3.98 14.70 4.47
C MET A 1 -5.38 14.14 4.67
N GLN A 2 -5.65 12.91 4.27
CA GLN A 2 -6.92 12.22 4.43
C GLN A 2 -6.71 10.85 5.06
N PHE A 3 -7.68 10.39 5.87
CA PHE A 3 -7.65 9.08 6.51
C PHE A 3 -8.65 8.13 5.90
N GLY A 4 -8.23 6.90 5.70
CA GLY A 4 -9.03 5.77 5.26
C GLY A 4 -8.79 4.54 6.11
N MET A 5 -9.36 3.43 5.69
CA MET A 5 -9.20 2.12 6.34
C MET A 5 -8.94 1.03 5.30
N PRO A 6 -8.30 -0.07 5.65
CA PRO A 6 -8.26 -1.24 4.78
C PRO A 6 -9.63 -1.95 4.82
N THR A 7 -9.87 -2.82 3.85
CA THR A 7 -10.92 -3.84 4.00
C THR A 7 -10.55 -4.78 5.16
N LEU A 8 -11.53 -5.09 6.01
CA LEU A 8 -11.29 -5.90 7.22
C LEU A 8 -11.89 -7.30 7.07
N ILE A 9 -11.18 -8.30 7.56
CA ILE A 9 -11.63 -9.71 7.55
C ILE A 9 -12.90 -9.95 8.39
N GLU A 10 -13.17 -9.10 9.38
CA GLU A 10 -14.37 -9.16 10.21
C GLU A 10 -15.62 -8.72 9.45
N ASN A 11 -15.47 -7.95 8.37
CA ASN A 11 -16.55 -7.52 7.48
C ASN A 11 -16.74 -8.54 6.36
N LYS A 12 -17.97 -8.98 6.15
CA LYS A 12 -18.29 -10.02 5.15
C LYS A 12 -18.54 -9.46 3.75
N THR A 13 -18.88 -8.19 3.66
CA THR A 13 -19.29 -7.57 2.39
C THR A 13 -18.64 -6.19 2.22
N LEU A 14 -18.61 -5.71 0.98
CA LEU A 14 -18.25 -4.33 0.66
C LEU A 14 -19.10 -3.32 1.45
N ASN A 15 -20.40 -3.57 1.57
CA ASN A 15 -21.32 -2.67 2.29
C ASN A 15 -21.00 -2.60 3.79
N ASP A 16 -20.54 -3.67 4.42
CA ASP A 16 -20.13 -3.65 5.83
C ASP A 16 -18.89 -2.75 5.99
N ASN A 17 -17.91 -2.85 5.09
CA ASN A 17 -16.72 -1.97 5.09
C ASN A 17 -17.12 -0.51 4.87
N ILE A 18 -18.03 -0.24 3.93
CA ILE A 18 -18.52 1.13 3.65
C ILE A 18 -19.27 1.70 4.85
N ALA A 19 -20.16 0.93 5.48
CA ALA A 19 -20.89 1.36 6.67
C ALA A 19 -19.94 1.70 7.82
N LEU A 20 -18.90 0.90 8.02
CA LEU A 20 -17.86 1.14 9.02
C LEU A 20 -17.06 2.42 8.70
N CYS A 21 -16.58 2.56 7.47
CA CYS A 21 -15.84 3.73 7.00
C CYS A 21 -16.65 5.03 7.24
N SER A 22 -17.92 5.05 6.81
CA SER A 22 -18.81 6.18 6.97
C SER A 22 -19.09 6.49 8.46
N ARG A 23 -19.35 5.48 9.27
CA ARG A 23 -19.60 5.63 10.71
C ARG A 23 -18.40 6.24 11.45
N LEU A 24 -17.20 5.90 11.03
CA LEU A 24 -15.97 6.42 11.62
C LEU A 24 -15.56 7.80 11.07
N GLY A 25 -16.19 8.27 10.00
CA GLY A 25 -15.89 9.55 9.35
C GLY A 25 -14.66 9.51 8.46
N LEU A 26 -14.22 8.31 8.06
CA LEU A 26 -13.11 8.09 7.15
C LEU A 26 -13.50 8.40 5.71
N LYS A 27 -12.52 8.70 4.85
CA LYS A 27 -12.74 9.23 3.50
C LYS A 27 -12.63 8.20 2.39
N PHE A 28 -11.89 7.12 2.63
CA PHE A 28 -11.65 6.11 1.61
C PHE A 28 -11.46 4.72 2.22
N ILE A 29 -11.58 3.72 1.38
CA ILE A 29 -11.27 2.32 1.71
C ILE A 29 -10.17 1.85 0.76
N GLU A 30 -9.13 1.26 1.32
CA GLU A 30 -8.15 0.51 0.57
C GLU A 30 -8.63 -0.91 0.36
N LEU A 31 -8.96 -1.24 -0.90
CA LEU A 31 -9.43 -2.56 -1.29
C LEU A 31 -8.24 -3.52 -1.33
N ASN A 32 -8.24 -4.53 -0.49
CA ASN A 32 -7.12 -5.45 -0.36
C ASN A 32 -7.35 -6.71 -1.21
N MET A 33 -6.55 -6.87 -2.27
CA MET A 33 -6.63 -7.99 -3.21
C MET A 33 -6.23 -9.34 -2.61
N ASN A 34 -5.79 -9.41 -1.37
CA ASN A 34 -5.58 -10.69 -0.69
C ASN A 34 -6.90 -11.38 -0.31
N PHE A 35 -8.02 -10.64 -0.31
CA PHE A 35 -9.33 -11.20 -0.03
C PHE A 35 -10.03 -11.67 -1.32
N PRO A 36 -10.69 -12.84 -1.30
CA PRO A 36 -11.43 -13.36 -2.47
C PRO A 36 -12.47 -12.37 -3.02
N GLU A 37 -13.05 -11.54 -2.15
CA GLU A 37 -14.07 -10.55 -2.49
C GLU A 37 -13.52 -9.35 -3.27
N TYR A 38 -12.20 -9.16 -3.26
CA TYR A 38 -11.49 -8.05 -3.91
C TYR A 38 -10.43 -8.53 -4.89
N GLN A 39 -10.48 -9.81 -5.29
CA GLN A 39 -9.67 -10.31 -6.40
C GLN A 39 -10.09 -9.65 -7.71
N LEU A 40 -9.20 -9.69 -8.69
CA LEU A 40 -9.33 -8.95 -9.95
C LEU A 40 -10.68 -9.19 -10.67
N ASP A 41 -11.16 -10.43 -10.72
CA ASP A 41 -12.45 -10.78 -11.34
C ASP A 41 -13.64 -10.08 -10.67
N LYS A 42 -13.54 -9.77 -9.37
CA LYS A 42 -14.53 -9.01 -8.61
C LYS A 42 -14.35 -7.51 -8.77
N LEU A 43 -13.12 -7.03 -8.72
CA LEU A 43 -12.82 -5.61 -8.91
C LEU A 43 -13.25 -5.09 -10.29
N GLU A 44 -13.22 -5.94 -11.32
CA GLU A 44 -13.69 -5.59 -12.67
C GLU A 44 -15.21 -5.33 -12.74
N GLU A 45 -15.99 -5.79 -11.77
CA GLU A 45 -17.41 -5.42 -11.61
C GLU A 45 -17.53 -3.99 -11.06
N THR A 46 -16.85 -3.03 -11.66
CA THR A 46 -16.63 -1.65 -11.15
C THR A 46 -17.91 -0.91 -10.81
N ASP A 47 -19.03 -1.18 -11.52
CA ASP A 47 -20.32 -0.50 -11.28
C ASP A 47 -20.84 -0.74 -9.86
N ILE A 48 -20.56 -1.90 -9.27
CA ILE A 48 -20.95 -2.23 -7.90
C ILE A 48 -20.21 -1.31 -6.92
N PHE A 49 -18.88 -1.19 -7.10
CA PHE A 49 -18.03 -0.34 -6.27
C PHE A 49 -18.38 1.14 -6.43
N ILE A 50 -18.57 1.60 -7.66
CA ILE A 50 -18.93 3.00 -7.97
C ILE A 50 -20.24 3.36 -7.30
N LYS A 51 -21.30 2.57 -7.50
CA LYS A 51 -22.61 2.84 -6.91
C LYS A 51 -22.57 2.88 -5.39
N ALA A 52 -21.86 1.95 -4.77
CA ALA A 52 -21.72 1.88 -3.31
C ALA A 52 -20.94 3.07 -2.74
N ALA A 53 -19.83 3.47 -3.38
CA ALA A 53 -19.03 4.63 -2.99
C ALA A 53 -19.78 5.95 -3.17
N GLU A 54 -20.56 6.11 -4.25
CA GLU A 54 -21.37 7.30 -4.49
C GLU A 54 -22.43 7.52 -3.41
N GLN A 55 -23.05 6.45 -2.94
CA GLN A 55 -24.04 6.51 -1.85
C GLN A 55 -23.42 6.94 -0.52
N ALA A 56 -22.17 6.56 -0.29
CA ALA A 56 -21.44 6.82 0.94
C ALA A 56 -20.55 8.07 0.89
N HIS A 57 -20.39 8.69 -0.28
CA HIS A 57 -19.47 9.82 -0.53
C HIS A 57 -18.03 9.52 -0.15
N ILE A 58 -17.54 8.34 -0.54
CA ILE A 58 -16.16 7.88 -0.35
C ILE A 58 -15.51 7.54 -1.69
N TYR A 59 -14.21 7.24 -1.67
CA TYR A 59 -13.47 6.71 -2.81
C TYR A 59 -12.63 5.50 -2.40
N TYR A 60 -11.90 4.91 -3.33
CA TYR A 60 -11.06 3.74 -3.08
C TYR A 60 -9.60 4.01 -3.47
N THR A 61 -8.70 3.31 -2.77
CA THR A 61 -7.36 2.93 -3.21
C THR A 61 -7.32 1.40 -3.32
N ILE A 62 -6.27 0.83 -3.88
CA ILE A 62 -6.17 -0.62 -4.03
C ILE A 62 -4.83 -1.08 -3.47
N HIS A 63 -4.87 -2.08 -2.60
CA HIS A 63 -3.70 -2.84 -2.19
C HIS A 63 -3.59 -4.08 -3.08
N LEU A 64 -2.52 -4.17 -3.87
CA LEU A 64 -2.26 -5.29 -4.76
C LEU A 64 -2.00 -6.57 -3.95
N ASP A 65 -2.10 -7.72 -4.60
CA ASP A 65 -1.85 -9.02 -4.00
C ASP A 65 -0.42 -9.08 -3.40
N GLU A 66 -0.29 -9.54 -2.16
CA GLU A 66 1.01 -9.69 -1.47
C GLU A 66 1.96 -10.67 -2.17
N ASN A 67 1.43 -11.64 -2.91
CA ASN A 67 2.23 -12.59 -3.66
C ASN A 67 2.69 -12.05 -5.01
N LEU A 68 2.29 -10.83 -5.39
CA LEU A 68 2.67 -10.22 -6.66
C LEU A 68 4.19 -10.21 -6.80
N ASN A 69 4.69 -10.94 -7.81
CA ASN A 69 6.12 -11.13 -8.04
C ASN A 69 6.46 -10.97 -9.52
N ILE A 70 6.61 -9.74 -9.95
CA ILE A 70 6.92 -9.40 -11.36
C ILE A 70 8.33 -9.85 -11.79
N ALA A 71 9.17 -10.22 -10.84
CA ALA A 71 10.52 -10.72 -11.06
C ALA A 71 10.64 -12.24 -10.89
N ASP A 72 9.50 -12.97 -10.87
CA ASP A 72 9.52 -14.43 -10.80
C ASP A 72 10.32 -15.03 -11.95
N PHE A 73 11.21 -16.00 -11.65
CA PHE A 73 12.01 -16.69 -12.67
C PHE A 73 11.16 -17.55 -13.62
N ASN A 74 9.94 -17.94 -13.20
CA ASN A 74 8.97 -18.53 -14.09
C ASN A 74 8.23 -17.44 -14.88
N SER A 75 8.58 -17.30 -16.15
CA SER A 75 8.00 -16.24 -16.99
C SER A 75 6.46 -16.32 -17.12
N LEU A 76 5.86 -17.50 -17.03
CA LEU A 76 4.40 -17.62 -17.04
C LEU A 76 3.77 -17.01 -15.80
N VAL A 77 4.44 -17.08 -14.66
CA VAL A 77 3.99 -16.48 -13.40
C VAL A 77 4.18 -14.97 -13.41
N SER A 78 5.38 -14.51 -13.80
CA SER A 78 5.65 -13.05 -13.88
C SER A 78 4.74 -12.33 -14.87
N GLU A 79 4.48 -12.94 -16.05
CA GLU A 79 3.53 -12.40 -17.04
C GLU A 79 2.09 -12.38 -16.50
N ALA A 80 1.66 -13.41 -15.75
CA ALA A 80 0.35 -13.40 -15.11
C ALA A 80 0.21 -12.27 -14.08
N TYR A 81 1.26 -11.98 -13.32
CA TYR A 81 1.27 -10.84 -12.40
C TYR A 81 1.28 -9.49 -13.13
N LEU A 82 2.05 -9.35 -14.22
CA LEU A 82 2.01 -8.16 -15.06
C LEU A 82 0.60 -7.91 -15.62
N GLU A 83 -0.06 -8.95 -16.12
CA GLU A 83 -1.44 -8.85 -16.60
C GLU A 83 -2.42 -8.48 -15.48
N THR A 84 -2.21 -8.99 -14.26
CA THR A 84 -3.00 -8.59 -13.08
C THR A 84 -2.85 -7.11 -12.81
N VAL A 85 -1.62 -6.57 -12.81
CA VAL A 85 -1.37 -5.13 -12.61
C VAL A 85 -2.02 -4.31 -13.71
N ARG A 86 -1.87 -4.71 -14.98
CA ARG A 86 -2.48 -4.03 -16.13
C ARG A 86 -3.99 -3.87 -15.95
N ARG A 87 -4.67 -4.97 -15.64
CA ARG A 87 -6.13 -4.97 -15.46
C ARG A 87 -6.55 -4.19 -14.20
N THR A 88 -5.75 -4.23 -13.13
CA THR A 88 -6.00 -3.42 -11.94
C THR A 88 -5.85 -1.92 -12.22
N ILE A 89 -4.90 -1.51 -13.07
CA ILE A 89 -4.81 -0.12 -13.54
C ILE A 89 -6.07 0.29 -14.31
N GLU A 90 -6.62 -0.57 -15.17
CA GLU A 90 -7.88 -0.28 -15.86
C GLU A 90 -9.09 -0.18 -14.90
N VAL A 91 -9.12 -0.97 -13.83
CA VAL A 91 -10.10 -0.80 -12.74
C VAL A 91 -9.90 0.56 -12.06
N ALA A 92 -8.67 0.89 -11.69
CA ALA A 92 -8.33 2.16 -11.03
C ALA A 92 -8.76 3.38 -11.88
N LYS A 93 -8.57 3.35 -13.20
CA LYS A 93 -9.05 4.40 -14.11
C LYS A 93 -10.56 4.60 -14.04
N LYS A 94 -11.33 3.52 -13.90
CA LYS A 94 -12.78 3.61 -13.74
C LYS A 94 -13.21 4.14 -12.37
N LEU A 95 -12.39 3.90 -11.33
CA LEU A 95 -12.63 4.38 -9.95
C LEU A 95 -12.10 5.80 -9.71
N LEU A 96 -11.21 6.30 -10.56
CA LEU A 96 -10.58 7.62 -10.43
C LEU A 96 -11.59 8.78 -10.30
N PRO A 97 -12.74 8.81 -11.01
CA PRO A 97 -13.74 9.85 -10.83
C PRO A 97 -14.34 9.94 -9.42
N LEU A 98 -14.33 8.85 -8.65
CA LEU A 98 -14.76 8.87 -7.25
C LEU A 98 -13.77 9.65 -6.38
N ARG A 99 -12.46 9.46 -6.60
CA ARG A 99 -11.41 10.23 -5.93
C ARG A 99 -11.55 11.73 -6.29
N ASP A 100 -11.80 12.06 -7.55
CA ASP A 100 -11.99 13.44 -8.00
C ASP A 100 -13.19 14.10 -7.35
N LYS A 101 -14.25 13.33 -7.08
CA LYS A 101 -15.50 13.84 -6.52
C LYS A 101 -15.50 13.91 -5.00
N TYR A 102 -14.90 12.93 -4.32
CA TYR A 102 -15.01 12.75 -2.86
C TYR A 102 -13.69 12.87 -2.11
N GLY A 103 -12.56 12.83 -2.83
CA GLY A 103 -11.21 12.91 -2.29
C GLY A 103 -10.54 14.25 -2.51
N ASP A 104 -9.24 14.25 -2.28
CA ASP A 104 -8.34 15.38 -2.57
C ASP A 104 -7.74 15.19 -3.96
N GLN A 105 -8.13 16.06 -4.89
CA GLN A 105 -7.66 16.02 -6.29
C GLN A 105 -6.15 16.29 -6.43
N THR A 106 -5.49 16.78 -5.40
CA THR A 106 -4.03 16.98 -5.41
C THR A 106 -3.26 15.70 -5.09
N GLN A 107 -3.97 14.61 -4.75
CA GLN A 107 -3.39 13.30 -4.46
C GLN A 107 -3.80 12.29 -5.52
N PRO A 108 -2.85 11.59 -6.17
CA PRO A 108 -3.18 10.56 -7.15
C PRO A 108 -3.95 9.40 -6.53
N LEU A 109 -4.69 8.63 -7.31
CA LEU A 109 -5.19 7.33 -6.84
C LEU A 109 -4.01 6.36 -6.73
N THR A 110 -3.88 5.64 -5.62
CA THR A 110 -2.74 4.77 -5.36
C THR A 110 -3.09 3.29 -5.52
N LEU A 111 -2.16 2.57 -6.14
CA LEU A 111 -2.07 1.10 -6.14
C LEU A 111 -0.87 0.73 -5.26
N ASN A 112 -1.13 0.23 -4.05
CA ASN A 112 -0.08 -0.12 -3.10
C ASN A 112 0.48 -1.51 -3.41
N MET A 113 1.81 -1.68 -3.42
CA MET A 113 2.45 -2.97 -3.67
C MET A 113 3.58 -3.25 -2.68
N HIS A 114 3.76 -4.53 -2.37
CA HIS A 114 4.93 -5.02 -1.66
C HIS A 114 6.06 -5.40 -2.63
N MET A 115 7.31 -5.30 -2.15
CA MET A 115 8.44 -5.96 -2.83
C MET A 115 8.45 -7.44 -2.47
N ASN A 116 8.44 -8.32 -3.48
CA ASN A 116 8.61 -9.74 -3.25
C ASN A 116 10.09 -10.09 -3.08
N HIS A 117 10.44 -10.67 -1.94
CA HIS A 117 11.85 -10.98 -1.61
C HIS A 117 12.44 -12.15 -2.41
N GLY A 118 11.64 -12.85 -3.20
CA GLY A 118 12.08 -14.03 -3.94
C GLY A 118 12.45 -15.20 -3.03
N ILE A 119 13.25 -16.10 -3.54
CA ILE A 119 13.62 -17.34 -2.87
C ILE A 119 15.06 -17.38 -2.42
N TYR A 120 15.30 -18.16 -1.36
CA TYR A 120 16.62 -18.49 -0.88
C TYR A 120 16.93 -19.97 -1.17
N ILE A 121 18.11 -20.24 -1.72
CA ILE A 121 18.66 -21.61 -1.82
C ILE A 121 19.56 -21.83 -0.60
N THR A 122 19.20 -22.84 0.19
CA THR A 122 19.98 -23.23 1.38
C THR A 122 21.10 -24.19 0.96
N LEU A 123 22.33 -23.75 1.14
CA LEU A 123 23.55 -24.56 1.03
C LEU A 123 23.95 -25.07 2.42
N PRO A 124 24.86 -26.03 2.54
CA PRO A 124 25.29 -26.54 3.83
C PRO A 124 25.89 -25.48 4.78
N ASP A 125 26.51 -24.47 4.23
CA ASP A 125 27.26 -23.42 4.96
C ASP A 125 26.58 -22.03 4.93
N ARG A 126 25.64 -21.79 4.02
CA ARG A 126 24.98 -20.49 3.85
C ARG A 126 23.66 -20.56 3.11
N LYS A 127 22.92 -19.44 3.14
CA LYS A 127 21.78 -19.20 2.24
C LYS A 127 22.18 -18.22 1.13
N VAL A 128 21.74 -18.49 -0.08
CA VAL A 128 21.92 -17.63 -1.26
C VAL A 128 20.59 -17.04 -1.65
N GLN A 129 20.50 -15.74 -1.65
CA GLN A 129 19.33 -15.03 -2.14
C GLN A 129 19.41 -14.95 -3.67
N MET A 130 18.36 -15.41 -4.35
CA MET A 130 18.44 -15.64 -5.79
C MET A 130 18.35 -14.35 -6.61
N TYR A 131 17.60 -13.32 -6.16
CA TYR A 131 17.56 -12.04 -6.85
C TYR A 131 18.83 -11.21 -6.70
N ASP A 132 19.52 -11.34 -5.57
CA ASP A 132 20.85 -10.74 -5.40
C ASP A 132 21.89 -11.43 -6.29
N ARG A 133 21.83 -12.77 -6.40
CA ARG A 133 22.73 -13.54 -7.28
C ARG A 133 22.53 -13.21 -8.76
N ASP A 134 21.29 -13.14 -9.20
CA ASP A 134 20.90 -12.90 -10.61
C ASP A 134 20.37 -11.47 -10.80
N PHE A 135 21.04 -10.51 -10.20
CA PHE A 135 20.61 -9.12 -10.08
C PHE A 135 20.30 -8.46 -11.44
N ASP A 136 21.09 -8.74 -12.48
CA ASP A 136 20.83 -8.20 -13.82
C ASP A 136 19.48 -8.67 -14.38
N THR A 137 19.10 -9.92 -14.12
CA THR A 137 17.80 -10.46 -14.54
C THR A 137 16.67 -9.83 -13.73
N TYR A 138 16.88 -9.69 -12.42
CA TYR A 138 15.94 -9.00 -11.53
C TYR A 138 15.68 -7.55 -12.00
N MET A 139 16.72 -6.78 -12.28
CA MET A 139 16.58 -5.40 -12.77
C MET A 139 15.93 -5.31 -14.15
N LYS A 140 16.15 -6.28 -15.05
CA LYS A 140 15.43 -6.33 -16.34
C LYS A 140 13.93 -6.51 -16.15
N SER A 141 13.51 -7.32 -15.19
CA SER A 141 12.09 -7.47 -14.86
C SER A 141 11.48 -6.16 -14.36
N PHE A 142 12.19 -5.43 -13.50
CA PHE A 142 11.73 -4.13 -13.01
C PHE A 142 11.73 -3.04 -14.11
N ALA A 143 12.70 -3.07 -15.02
CA ALA A 143 12.68 -2.19 -16.18
C ALA A 143 11.46 -2.44 -17.08
N HIS A 144 11.19 -3.71 -17.37
CA HIS A 144 10.00 -4.09 -18.14
C HIS A 144 8.70 -3.71 -17.41
N PHE A 145 8.62 -3.95 -16.10
CA PHE A 145 7.48 -3.56 -15.28
C PHE A 145 7.22 -2.06 -15.33
N ARG A 146 8.26 -1.23 -15.15
CA ARG A 146 8.16 0.23 -15.21
C ARG A 146 7.63 0.69 -16.56
N ASP A 147 8.26 0.23 -17.67
CA ASP A 147 7.85 0.61 -19.01
C ASP A 147 6.39 0.22 -19.33
N CYS A 148 5.96 -0.94 -18.83
CA CYS A 148 4.57 -1.39 -18.95
C CYS A 148 3.61 -0.49 -18.14
N CYS A 149 3.94 -0.18 -16.90
CA CYS A 149 3.09 0.64 -16.05
C CYS A 149 2.95 2.07 -16.58
N GLU A 150 4.05 2.71 -16.99
CA GLU A 150 4.03 4.03 -17.63
C GLU A 150 3.08 4.05 -18.84
N LYS A 151 3.19 3.03 -19.69
CA LYS A 151 2.31 2.89 -20.86
C LYS A 151 0.85 2.67 -20.48
N TRP A 152 0.58 1.87 -19.45
CA TRP A 152 -0.79 1.54 -19.05
C TRP A 152 -1.45 2.66 -18.27
N ILE A 153 -0.72 3.35 -17.41
CA ILE A 153 -1.21 4.52 -16.66
C ILE A 153 -1.49 5.67 -17.63
N GLY A 154 -0.54 6.00 -18.52
CA GLY A 154 -0.66 7.10 -19.47
C GLY A 154 -0.89 8.42 -18.74
N ASP A 155 -1.90 9.18 -19.16
CA ASP A 155 -2.23 10.49 -18.57
C ASP A 155 -3.14 10.40 -17.32
N ALA A 156 -3.46 9.19 -16.81
CA ALA A 156 -4.32 9.03 -15.65
C ALA A 156 -3.55 9.39 -14.37
N ASP A 157 -4.21 10.13 -13.47
CA ASP A 157 -3.62 10.49 -12.17
C ASP A 157 -3.66 9.33 -11.18
N ILE A 158 -2.88 8.30 -11.52
CA ILE A 158 -2.72 7.04 -10.78
C ILE A 158 -1.23 6.82 -10.53
N LYS A 159 -0.89 6.30 -9.36
CA LYS A 159 0.49 5.92 -9.03
C LYS A 159 0.56 4.55 -8.39
N ILE A 160 1.63 3.84 -8.69
CA ILE A 160 2.02 2.63 -7.95
C ILE A 160 2.92 3.08 -6.80
N VAL A 161 2.58 2.69 -5.60
CA VAL A 161 3.33 3.04 -4.40
C VAL A 161 3.93 1.79 -3.76
N VAL A 162 5.24 1.82 -3.51
CA VAL A 162 5.98 0.68 -2.97
C VAL A 162 6.05 0.78 -1.46
N GLU A 163 5.60 -0.26 -0.78
CA GLU A 163 5.52 -0.35 0.67
C GLU A 163 6.68 -1.15 1.28
N ASN A 164 7.15 -0.70 2.43
CA ASN A 164 8.03 -1.47 3.30
C ASN A 164 7.24 -2.50 4.12
N THR A 165 7.73 -3.74 4.13
CA THR A 165 7.16 -4.83 4.94
C THR A 165 8.09 -5.20 6.10
N ASP A 166 8.97 -6.19 5.92
CA ASP A 166 9.99 -6.59 6.90
C ASP A 166 11.38 -5.97 6.59
N GLY A 167 11.38 -4.78 5.97
CA GLY A 167 12.53 -4.00 5.53
C GLY A 167 12.96 -4.32 4.10
N PHE A 168 13.57 -3.33 3.45
CA PHE A 168 14.08 -3.46 2.09
C PHE A 168 15.48 -4.08 2.05
N ARG A 169 15.68 -5.10 1.20
CA ARG A 169 16.99 -5.68 0.89
C ARG A 169 17.76 -4.75 -0.03
N ASP A 170 19.08 -4.87 -0.08
CA ASP A 170 19.90 -3.96 -0.88
C ASP A 170 19.62 -4.04 -2.38
N TYR A 171 19.29 -5.22 -2.91
CA TYR A 171 18.86 -5.36 -4.31
C TYR A 171 17.48 -4.73 -4.56
N GLU A 172 16.58 -4.77 -3.56
CA GLU A 172 15.25 -4.12 -3.65
C GLU A 172 15.37 -2.61 -3.61
N LYS A 173 16.22 -2.05 -2.75
CA LYS A 173 16.47 -0.60 -2.71
C LYS A 173 16.89 -0.07 -4.07
N LYS A 174 17.78 -0.78 -4.78
CA LYS A 174 18.19 -0.39 -6.14
C LYS A 174 17.06 -0.45 -7.15
N ALA A 175 16.18 -1.46 -7.05
CA ALA A 175 15.01 -1.54 -7.91
C ALA A 175 13.98 -0.45 -7.58
N ILE A 176 13.78 -0.14 -6.30
CA ILE A 176 12.92 0.95 -5.86
C ILE A 176 13.48 2.29 -6.36
N GLU A 177 14.76 2.58 -6.17
CA GLU A 177 15.39 3.80 -6.69
C GLU A 177 15.19 3.94 -8.20
N PHE A 178 15.35 2.84 -8.94
CA PHE A 178 15.10 2.80 -10.37
C PHE A 178 13.62 3.07 -10.71
N LEU A 179 12.66 2.51 -9.97
CA LEU A 179 11.24 2.80 -10.18
C LEU A 179 10.92 4.28 -9.88
N LEU A 180 11.51 4.83 -8.83
CA LEU A 180 11.30 6.23 -8.42
C LEU A 180 11.86 7.27 -9.40
N GLU A 181 12.65 6.88 -10.40
CA GLU A 181 13.00 7.78 -11.53
C GLU A 181 11.78 8.11 -12.39
N SER A 182 10.78 7.24 -12.40
CA SER A 182 9.50 7.45 -13.08
C SER A 182 8.53 8.28 -12.23
N PRO A 183 7.75 9.18 -12.84
CA PRO A 183 6.73 9.92 -12.13
C PRO A 183 5.55 9.05 -11.67
N ASP A 184 5.38 7.86 -12.20
CA ASP A 184 4.25 6.97 -11.93
C ASP A 184 4.45 6.08 -10.69
N PHE A 185 5.64 6.16 -10.07
CA PHE A 185 5.99 5.39 -8.88
C PHE A 185 6.34 6.30 -7.71
N ASP A 186 5.83 5.96 -6.53
CA ASP A 186 6.11 6.65 -5.28
C ASP A 186 6.22 5.63 -4.12
N LEU A 187 6.27 6.09 -2.89
CA LEU A 187 6.44 5.26 -1.70
C LEU A 187 5.22 5.30 -0.79
N THR A 188 4.95 4.15 -0.19
CA THR A 188 4.16 4.00 1.03
C THR A 188 5.11 3.77 2.20
N TRP A 189 4.86 4.44 3.30
CA TRP A 189 5.51 4.10 4.57
C TRP A 189 4.53 3.42 5.51
N ASP A 190 4.75 2.12 5.74
CA ASP A 190 4.15 1.43 6.86
C ASP A 190 5.03 1.65 8.11
N ILE A 191 4.50 2.45 9.04
CA ILE A 191 5.24 2.85 10.23
C ILE A 191 5.32 1.75 11.28
N GLY A 192 4.33 0.87 11.34
CA GLY A 192 4.32 -0.23 12.28
C GLY A 192 5.24 -1.37 11.84
N HIS A 193 5.31 -1.66 10.55
CA HIS A 193 6.28 -2.60 9.99
C HIS A 193 7.72 -2.14 10.26
N SER A 194 8.02 -0.85 10.02
CA SER A 194 9.33 -0.27 10.39
C SER A 194 9.64 -0.49 11.86
N LYS A 195 8.67 -0.24 12.76
CA LYS A 195 8.88 -0.41 14.20
C LYS A 195 9.18 -1.85 14.58
N ALA A 196 8.45 -2.81 14.01
CA ALA A 196 8.61 -4.23 14.29
C ALA A 196 10.00 -4.78 13.92
N ILE A 197 10.70 -4.15 12.97
CA ILE A 197 12.07 -4.53 12.54
C ILE A 197 13.17 -3.64 13.13
N GLY A 198 12.85 -2.79 14.12
CA GLY A 198 13.80 -1.87 14.73
C GLY A 198 14.19 -0.70 13.83
N GLU A 199 13.26 -0.22 13.00
CA GLU A 199 13.36 0.98 12.14
C GLU A 199 14.55 0.95 11.14
N LYS A 200 15.00 -0.24 10.73
CA LYS A 200 16.16 -0.43 9.84
C LYS A 200 15.97 0.16 8.44
N ASP A 201 14.74 0.27 7.98
CA ASP A 201 14.34 0.83 6.69
C ASP A 201 14.13 2.36 6.71
N VAL A 202 13.95 2.95 7.89
CA VAL A 202 13.68 4.38 8.06
C VAL A 202 14.73 5.29 7.40
N PRO A 203 16.05 5.02 7.44
CA PRO A 203 17.02 5.86 6.74
C PRO A 203 16.78 5.89 5.22
N PHE A 204 16.45 4.74 4.61
CA PHE A 204 16.14 4.66 3.18
C PHE A 204 14.85 5.44 2.85
N ILE A 205 13.78 5.23 3.62
CA ILE A 205 12.50 5.91 3.42
C ILE A 205 12.68 7.44 3.56
N LYS A 206 13.38 7.89 4.59
CA LYS A 206 13.64 9.33 4.81
C LYS A 206 14.53 9.97 3.74
N SER A 207 15.43 9.22 3.10
CA SER A 207 16.22 9.73 1.97
C SER A 207 15.37 9.97 0.71
N HIS A 208 14.17 9.37 0.63
CA HIS A 208 13.22 9.54 -0.47
C HIS A 208 11.90 10.20 -0.01
N VAL A 209 11.98 11.06 1.02
CA VAL A 209 10.79 11.69 1.62
C VAL A 209 9.94 12.45 0.60
N ASP A 210 10.54 13.00 -0.45
CA ASP A 210 9.82 13.72 -1.51
C ASP A 210 8.93 12.81 -2.36
N ARG A 211 9.17 11.51 -2.33
CA ARG A 211 8.38 10.47 -3.01
C ARG A 211 7.38 9.80 -2.07
N LEU A 212 7.28 10.24 -0.83
CA LEU A 212 6.41 9.65 0.18
C LEU A 212 5.04 10.31 0.14
N ILE A 213 4.03 9.62 -0.40
CA ILE A 213 2.69 10.16 -0.62
C ILE A 213 1.58 9.34 0.04
N HIS A 214 1.91 8.14 0.53
CA HIS A 214 0.99 7.22 1.15
C HIS A 214 1.57 6.67 2.45
N PHE A 215 0.72 6.40 3.43
CA PHE A 215 1.13 5.84 4.72
C PHE A 215 0.16 4.75 5.14
N HIS A 216 0.70 3.67 5.65
CA HIS A 216 -0.02 2.73 6.50
C HIS A 216 0.29 3.08 7.95
N ILE A 217 -0.75 3.45 8.67
CA ILE A 217 -0.66 3.98 10.03
C ILE A 217 -1.28 2.97 10.99
N HIS A 218 -0.46 2.34 11.77
CA HIS A 218 -0.81 1.54 12.93
C HIS A 218 0.33 1.59 13.94
N ASP A 219 0.07 1.22 15.18
CA ASP A 219 1.13 1.19 16.18
C ASP A 219 1.86 -0.15 16.17
N GLY A 220 3.01 -0.19 16.81
CA GLY A 220 3.86 -1.36 16.85
C GLY A 220 4.87 -1.33 17.98
N SER A 221 5.54 -2.47 18.22
CA SER A 221 6.64 -2.60 19.16
C SER A 221 7.78 -3.43 18.57
N GLU A 222 9.00 -3.20 19.08
CA GLU A 222 10.19 -3.93 18.65
C GLU A 222 10.44 -5.19 19.47
N ASN A 223 10.20 -5.14 20.80
CA ASN A 223 10.52 -6.23 21.71
C ASN A 223 9.36 -6.55 22.67
N PRO A 224 8.56 -7.60 22.45
CA PRO A 224 8.59 -8.46 21.24
C PRO A 224 8.08 -7.73 19.99
N PRO A 225 8.50 -8.14 18.78
CA PRO A 225 8.01 -7.52 17.55
C PRO A 225 6.49 -7.68 17.45
N LYS A 226 5.78 -6.55 17.26
CA LYS A 226 4.32 -6.51 17.02
C LYS A 226 4.02 -5.39 16.05
N ASN A 227 3.07 -5.62 15.18
CA ASN A 227 2.52 -4.64 14.25
C ASN A 227 0.98 -4.65 14.29
N HIS A 228 0.35 -3.78 13.51
CA HIS A 228 -1.10 -3.61 13.40
C HIS A 228 -1.82 -3.37 14.75
N LEU A 229 -1.11 -2.82 15.74
CA LEU A 229 -1.71 -2.40 17.01
C LEU A 229 -2.57 -1.14 16.80
N ALA A 230 -3.56 -0.95 17.66
CA ALA A 230 -4.28 0.32 17.70
C ALA A 230 -3.33 1.46 18.09
N LEU A 231 -3.59 2.66 17.58
CA LEU A 231 -2.79 3.85 17.91
C LEU A 231 -2.79 4.11 19.42
N GLY A 232 -1.60 4.24 19.97
CA GLY A 232 -1.36 4.40 21.40
C GLY A 232 -1.20 3.10 22.19
N ASP A 233 -1.19 1.93 21.55
CA ASP A 233 -0.94 0.63 22.18
C ASP A 233 0.48 0.10 21.98
N GLY A 234 1.28 0.80 21.18
CA GLY A 234 2.67 0.46 20.88
C GLY A 234 3.67 1.48 21.39
N GLU A 235 4.79 1.58 20.65
CA GLU A 235 5.97 2.36 21.05
C GLU A 235 6.37 3.41 20.01
N ILE A 236 5.54 3.62 18.97
CA ILE A 236 5.87 4.56 17.88
C ILE A 236 5.66 6.00 18.36
N ASP A 237 6.58 6.90 18.00
CA ASP A 237 6.31 8.33 18.08
C ASP A 237 5.31 8.72 16.98
N LEU A 238 4.02 8.48 17.28
CA LEU A 238 2.93 8.75 16.36
C LEU A 238 2.84 10.23 15.97
N ASN A 239 3.25 11.14 16.85
CA ASN A 239 3.22 12.56 16.53
C ASN A 239 4.23 12.90 15.41
N ASP A 240 5.48 12.42 15.50
CA ASP A 240 6.50 12.61 14.44
C ASP A 240 5.99 12.06 13.10
N ARG A 241 5.43 10.86 13.10
CA ARG A 241 4.92 10.21 11.88
C ARG A 241 3.73 10.95 11.26
N LEU A 242 2.76 11.34 12.08
CA LEU A 242 1.58 12.08 11.62
C LEU A 242 1.91 13.50 11.15
N GLN A 243 2.86 14.18 11.79
CA GLN A 243 3.34 15.50 11.32
C GLN A 243 4.04 15.36 9.97
N LEU A 244 4.85 14.33 9.76
CA LEU A 244 5.47 14.08 8.46
C LEU A 244 4.40 13.80 7.39
N ALA A 245 3.44 12.90 7.65
CA ALA A 245 2.35 12.61 6.73
C ALA A 245 1.56 13.88 6.37
N LYS A 246 1.30 14.75 7.36
CA LYS A 246 0.63 16.04 7.17
C LYS A 246 1.46 16.98 6.30
N SER A 247 2.77 17.11 6.55
CA SER A 247 3.66 17.96 5.77
C SER A 247 3.75 17.54 4.30
N ARG A 248 3.56 16.26 4.01
CA ARG A 248 3.53 15.68 2.66
C ARG A 248 2.14 15.71 2.03
N ASN A 249 1.12 16.19 2.73
CA ASN A 249 -0.28 16.03 2.35
C ASN A 249 -0.63 14.57 1.99
N ALA A 250 -0.03 13.61 2.67
CA ALA A 250 -0.13 12.20 2.32
C ALA A 250 -1.51 11.62 2.65
N ARG A 251 -1.87 10.54 1.96
CA ARG A 251 -3.01 9.70 2.28
C ARG A 251 -2.60 8.69 3.35
N CYS A 252 -3.47 8.47 4.35
CA CYS A 252 -3.17 7.61 5.49
C CYS A 252 -4.24 6.52 5.63
N VAL A 253 -3.86 5.26 5.49
CA VAL A 253 -4.68 4.09 5.83
C VAL A 253 -4.44 3.74 7.29
N LEU A 254 -5.50 3.67 8.10
CA LEU A 254 -5.41 3.13 9.46
C LEU A 254 -5.41 1.60 9.39
N GLU A 255 -4.23 1.03 9.18
CA GLU A 255 -4.07 -0.38 8.84
C GLU A 255 -4.05 -1.29 10.06
N THR A 256 -5.12 -1.23 10.85
CA THR A 256 -5.40 -2.22 11.89
C THR A 256 -6.18 -3.41 11.30
N LYS A 257 -6.09 -4.57 11.94
CA LYS A 257 -6.70 -5.80 11.39
C LYS A 257 -8.07 -6.15 12.00
N THR A 258 -8.55 -5.34 12.98
CA THR A 258 -9.84 -5.54 13.65
C THR A 258 -10.63 -4.25 13.73
N ILE A 259 -11.96 -4.38 13.80
CA ILE A 259 -12.88 -3.24 13.99
C ILE A 259 -12.57 -2.51 15.29
N GLU A 260 -12.33 -3.25 16.39
CA GLU A 260 -12.01 -2.68 17.70
C GLU A 260 -10.75 -1.80 17.65
N ALA A 261 -9.66 -2.31 17.06
CA ALA A 261 -8.41 -1.56 16.92
C ALA A 261 -8.57 -0.33 16.02
N LEU A 262 -9.37 -0.43 14.96
CA LEU A 262 -9.67 0.70 14.08
C LEU A 262 -10.46 1.80 14.82
N GLU A 263 -11.51 1.43 15.56
CA GLU A 263 -12.31 2.37 16.36
C GLU A 263 -11.48 3.10 17.41
N LYS A 264 -10.59 2.35 18.08
CA LYS A 264 -9.64 2.90 19.06
C LYS A 264 -8.67 3.88 18.38
N SER A 265 -8.14 3.54 17.21
CA SER A 265 -7.24 4.40 16.43
C SER A 265 -7.91 5.70 15.98
N VAL A 266 -9.14 5.63 15.49
CA VAL A 266 -9.93 6.83 15.16
C VAL A 266 -10.19 7.69 16.40
N THR A 267 -10.48 7.06 17.54
CA THR A 267 -10.67 7.78 18.81
C THR A 267 -9.39 8.48 19.26
N TYR A 268 -8.24 7.84 19.08
CA TYR A 268 -6.93 8.44 19.34
C TYR A 268 -6.72 9.70 18.48
N LEU A 269 -6.94 9.61 17.17
CA LEU A 269 -6.76 10.74 16.24
C LEU A 269 -7.71 11.91 16.53
N LYS A 270 -8.96 11.64 16.94
CA LYS A 270 -9.91 12.69 17.35
C LYS A 270 -9.48 13.45 18.61
N LYS A 271 -8.73 12.80 19.51
CA LYS A 271 -8.19 13.42 20.71
C LYS A 271 -6.87 14.15 20.48
N SER A 272 -6.12 13.75 19.45
CA SER A 272 -4.81 14.29 19.10
C SER A 272 -4.97 15.38 18.05
N ASP A 273 -4.96 16.67 18.45
CA ASP A 273 -4.93 17.86 17.59
C ASP A 273 -5.91 17.91 16.38
N GLY A 274 -6.99 17.14 16.43
CA GLY A 274 -8.06 17.21 15.42
C GLY A 274 -7.62 16.74 14.02
N TYR A 275 -6.93 15.62 13.92
CA TYR A 275 -6.55 15.03 12.62
C TYR A 275 -7.76 14.54 11.82
N ILE A 276 -8.85 14.14 12.48
CA ILE A 276 -10.12 13.67 11.88
C ILE A 276 -11.30 14.49 12.44
#